data_5083bb66b147125b8bccd29e3ae9a245
#
_entry.id   5083bb66b147125b8bccd29e3ae9a245
#
_cell.length_a   1.000
_cell.length_b   1.000
_cell.length_c   1.000
_cell.angle_alpha   90.00
_cell.angle_beta   90.00
_cell.angle_gamma   90.00
#
_symmetry.space_group_name_H-M   'P 1'
#
loop_
_entity.id
_entity.type
_entity.pdbx_description
1 polymer ?
#
loop_
_entity_poly.entity_id
_entity_poly.type
_entity_poly.pdbx_seq_one_letter_code
_entity_poly.pdbx_strand_id
1 'polypeptide(L)'
;TSQLARRGVVVRTGTLVDATLIPSASTKHDDEARWAGHRRRKPVHGYKAHVATDQEAGLIRGIEITTANVHDAAELEAILPDAPGPTYGDSAYQGSRPERIIRARGGIPRVVHTSTWGGPDALERLQAHNAHVRSVRCRIEKVFGTCKRSYSLRRMRWLGLAKAGLQVRLAAMAYNLRRSLGLLLAKAA
;
A
#
# COMPACT_ATOMS: atom_id res chain seq x y z
N THR A 1 12.74 11.74 -5.01
CA THR A 1 13.53 10.53 -5.41
C THR A 1 14.87 10.90 -6.07
N SER A 2 14.91 11.93 -6.91
CA SER A 2 16.16 12.37 -7.59
C SER A 2 17.30 12.73 -6.63
N GLN A 3 17.01 13.39 -5.52
CA GLN A 3 18.02 13.73 -4.50
C GLN A 3 18.58 12.48 -3.79
N LEU A 4 17.74 11.48 -3.48
CA LEU A 4 18.17 10.22 -2.89
C LEU A 4 19.01 9.41 -3.87
N ALA A 5 18.61 9.38 -5.15
CA ALA A 5 19.38 8.72 -6.20
C ALA A 5 20.76 9.34 -6.40
N ARG A 6 20.88 10.68 -6.38
CA ARG A 6 22.19 11.38 -6.43
C ARG A 6 23.11 11.02 -5.26
N ARG A 7 22.54 10.66 -4.13
CA ARG A 7 23.27 10.15 -2.95
C ARG A 7 23.38 8.63 -2.93
N GLY A 8 23.05 7.97 -4.06
CA GLY A 8 23.18 6.53 -4.28
C GLY A 8 22.19 5.67 -3.52
N VAL A 9 21.09 6.22 -3.02
CA VAL A 9 19.98 5.44 -2.46
C VAL A 9 19.07 5.01 -3.61
N VAL A 10 19.03 3.69 -3.89
CA VAL A 10 18.15 3.13 -4.91
C VAL A 10 16.71 3.09 -4.37
N VAL A 11 15.77 3.65 -5.12
CA VAL A 11 14.34 3.76 -4.72
C VAL A 11 13.44 3.18 -5.82
N ARG A 12 13.92 2.23 -6.61
CA ARG A 12 13.19 1.61 -7.72
C ARG A 12 13.45 0.12 -7.82
N THR A 13 13.53 -0.57 -6.68
CA THR A 13 13.79 -2.02 -6.63
C THR A 13 12.54 -2.86 -6.90
N GLY A 14 11.37 -2.27 -6.74
CA GLY A 14 10.05 -2.85 -6.92
C GLY A 14 9.01 -2.03 -6.15
N THR A 15 7.75 -2.41 -6.30
CA THR A 15 6.63 -1.70 -5.67
C THR A 15 5.76 -2.66 -4.88
N LEU A 16 5.45 -2.30 -3.64
CA LEU A 16 4.45 -2.99 -2.82
C LEU A 16 3.18 -2.16 -2.82
N VAL A 17 2.03 -2.75 -3.12
CA VAL A 17 0.72 -2.09 -3.10
C VAL A 17 -0.18 -2.76 -2.07
N ASP A 18 -0.83 -1.94 -1.26
CA ASP A 18 -1.79 -2.40 -0.24
C ASP A 18 -2.66 -1.24 0.24
N ALA A 19 -3.69 -1.54 1.03
CA ALA A 19 -4.55 -0.54 1.62
C ALA A 19 -4.73 -0.77 3.12
N THR A 20 -4.95 0.32 3.85
CA THR A 20 -5.21 0.23 5.28
C THR A 20 -6.43 1.06 5.68
N LEU A 21 -7.30 0.46 6.49
CA LEU A 21 -8.45 1.13 7.06
C LEU A 21 -8.03 2.02 8.23
N ILE A 22 -8.61 3.21 8.29
CA ILE A 22 -8.42 4.20 9.35
C ILE A 22 -9.80 4.64 9.81
N PRO A 23 -10.20 4.32 11.06
CA PRO A 23 -11.49 4.72 11.61
C PRO A 23 -11.68 6.24 11.59
N SER A 24 -12.88 6.68 11.29
CA SER A 24 -13.27 8.10 11.40
C SER A 24 -13.19 8.59 12.84
N ALA A 25 -13.09 9.90 13.02
CA ALA A 25 -13.17 10.57 14.32
C ALA A 25 -14.53 10.37 15.00
N SER A 26 -15.60 10.24 14.22
CA SER A 26 -16.94 9.98 14.73
C SER A 26 -17.71 9.05 13.80
N THR A 27 -18.43 8.09 14.38
CA THR A 27 -19.36 7.23 13.65
C THR A 27 -20.73 7.89 13.43
N LYS A 28 -21.04 8.95 14.19
CA LYS A 28 -22.34 9.63 14.15
C LYS A 28 -22.35 10.92 13.35
N HIS A 29 -21.20 11.59 13.25
CA HIS A 29 -21.09 12.95 12.71
C HIS A 29 -20.16 13.06 11.50
N ASP A 30 -19.74 11.94 10.93
CA ASP A 30 -18.88 11.91 9.73
C ASP A 30 -19.68 11.33 8.56
N ASP A 31 -20.44 12.19 7.90
CA ASP A 31 -21.36 11.81 6.84
C ASP A 31 -20.64 11.38 5.55
N GLU A 32 -19.37 11.72 5.39
CA GLU A 32 -18.55 11.28 4.27
C GLU A 32 -17.89 9.93 4.50
N ALA A 33 -17.69 9.51 5.74
CA ALA A 33 -17.13 8.20 6.05
C ALA A 33 -18.10 7.06 5.66
N ARG A 34 -17.57 5.88 5.38
CA ARG A 34 -18.38 4.71 5.02
C ARG A 34 -17.93 3.49 5.80
N TRP A 35 -18.82 2.51 5.91
CA TRP A 35 -18.55 1.23 6.53
C TRP A 35 -17.81 0.30 5.58
N ALA A 36 -16.68 -0.26 6.04
CA ALA A 36 -16.03 -1.39 5.40
C ALA A 36 -16.31 -2.66 6.20
N GLY A 37 -16.93 -3.64 5.56
CA GLY A 37 -17.10 -4.97 6.13
C GLY A 37 -15.84 -5.81 5.97
N HIS A 38 -15.57 -6.68 6.93
CA HIS A 38 -14.55 -7.72 6.83
C HIS A 38 -15.09 -9.01 7.43
N ARG A 39 -14.94 -10.13 6.71
CA ARG A 39 -15.50 -11.45 7.14
C ARG A 39 -15.07 -11.89 8.54
N ARG A 40 -13.90 -11.47 9.03
CA ARG A 40 -13.29 -11.94 10.29
C ARG A 40 -13.01 -10.83 11.30
N ARG A 41 -13.37 -9.58 11.03
CA ARG A 41 -13.11 -8.43 11.91
C ARG A 41 -14.36 -7.57 12.03
N LYS A 42 -14.46 -6.80 13.11
CA LYS A 42 -15.53 -5.81 13.25
C LYS A 42 -15.50 -4.82 12.09
N PRO A 43 -16.67 -4.43 11.54
CA PRO A 43 -16.74 -3.40 10.53
C PRO A 43 -16.10 -2.10 10.99
N VAL A 44 -15.48 -1.37 10.08
CA VAL A 44 -14.84 -0.08 10.36
C VAL A 44 -15.59 1.00 9.61
N HIS A 45 -16.09 2.00 10.33
CA HIS A 45 -16.61 3.24 9.75
C HIS A 45 -15.46 4.25 9.62
N GLY A 46 -15.13 4.65 8.41
CA GLY A 46 -13.99 5.54 8.21
C GLY A 46 -13.53 5.65 6.76
N TYR A 47 -12.23 5.70 6.61
CA TYR A 47 -11.52 5.93 5.37
C TYR A 47 -10.51 4.82 5.10
N LYS A 48 -10.05 4.77 3.87
CA LYS A 48 -9.04 3.82 3.41
C LYS A 48 -7.88 4.60 2.77
N ALA A 49 -6.67 4.33 3.21
CA ALA A 49 -5.47 4.81 2.55
C ALA A 49 -4.91 3.69 1.67
N HIS A 50 -4.90 3.93 0.37
CA HIS A 50 -4.27 3.09 -0.65
C HIS A 50 -2.84 3.58 -0.83
N VAL A 51 -1.87 2.69 -0.77
CA VAL A 51 -0.45 3.07 -0.69
C VAL A 51 0.38 2.20 -1.62
N ALA A 52 1.29 2.83 -2.35
CA ALA A 52 2.39 2.18 -3.05
C ALA A 52 3.71 2.56 -2.38
N THR A 53 4.50 1.57 -2.00
CA THR A 53 5.81 1.79 -1.39
C THR A 53 6.92 1.15 -2.22
N ASP A 54 8.13 1.69 -2.13
CA ASP A 54 9.30 0.99 -2.63
C ASP A 54 9.56 -0.30 -1.84
N GLN A 55 9.93 -1.36 -2.55
CA GLN A 55 10.11 -2.70 -1.99
C GLN A 55 11.20 -2.75 -0.89
N GLU A 56 12.36 -2.12 -1.11
CA GLU A 56 13.51 -2.20 -0.20
C GLU A 56 13.66 -0.95 0.64
N ALA A 57 13.60 0.21 0.02
CA ALA A 57 13.69 1.47 0.74
C ALA A 57 12.50 1.68 1.67
N GLY A 58 11.34 1.09 1.38
CA GLY A 58 10.10 1.25 2.16
C GLY A 58 9.54 2.66 2.13
N LEU A 59 9.95 3.48 1.16
CA LEU A 59 9.45 4.83 0.97
C LEU A 59 8.09 4.81 0.29
N ILE A 60 7.16 5.60 0.77
CA ILE A 60 5.84 5.78 0.16
C ILE A 60 6.03 6.57 -1.13
N ARG A 61 5.66 5.99 -2.27
CA ARG A 61 5.79 6.57 -3.61
C ARG A 61 4.47 7.05 -4.18
N GLY A 62 3.38 6.42 -3.79
CA GLY A 62 2.02 6.79 -4.17
C GLY A 62 1.06 6.63 -3.00
N ILE A 63 0.09 7.51 -2.90
CA ILE A 63 -0.92 7.48 -1.84
C ILE A 63 -2.21 8.13 -2.31
N GLU A 64 -3.33 7.42 -2.11
CA GLU A 64 -4.66 7.96 -2.34
C GLU A 64 -5.58 7.58 -1.17
N ILE A 65 -6.56 8.44 -0.91
CA ILE A 65 -7.49 8.28 0.20
C ILE A 65 -8.91 8.24 -0.32
N THR A 66 -9.64 7.22 0.09
CA THR A 66 -11.05 7.02 -0.25
C THR A 66 -11.88 6.76 0.99
N THR A 67 -13.18 6.67 0.82
CA THR A 67 -14.05 6.09 1.84
C THR A 67 -13.73 4.60 2.03
N ALA A 68 -13.99 4.07 3.22
CA ALA A 68 -13.53 2.73 3.59
C ALA A 68 -14.09 1.58 2.74
N ASN A 69 -15.24 1.77 2.09
CA ASN A 69 -15.93 0.76 1.25
C ASN A 69 -15.35 0.62 -0.16
N VAL A 70 -14.47 1.52 -0.61
CA VAL A 70 -13.86 1.43 -1.95
C VAL A 70 -12.95 0.21 -2.02
N HIS A 71 -13.01 -0.54 -3.12
CA HIS A 71 -12.20 -1.74 -3.33
C HIS A 71 -10.71 -1.37 -3.53
N ASP A 72 -9.80 -2.17 -2.97
CA ASP A 72 -8.36 -1.85 -2.94
C ASP A 72 -7.76 -1.65 -4.35
N ALA A 73 -8.15 -2.49 -5.31
CA ALA A 73 -7.67 -2.38 -6.69
C ALA A 73 -8.26 -1.20 -7.48
N ALA A 74 -9.30 -0.53 -6.97
CA ALA A 74 -9.92 0.60 -7.68
C ALA A 74 -8.94 1.76 -7.86
N GLU A 75 -8.12 2.01 -6.84
CA GLU A 75 -7.17 3.12 -6.77
C GLU A 75 -5.74 2.75 -7.23
N LEU A 76 -5.56 1.53 -7.76
CA LEU A 76 -4.22 1.07 -8.20
C LEU A 76 -3.57 2.03 -9.20
N GLU A 77 -4.33 2.52 -10.16
CA GLU A 77 -3.82 3.44 -11.18
C GLU A 77 -3.37 4.77 -10.58
N ALA A 78 -4.09 5.29 -9.58
CA ALA A 78 -3.77 6.55 -8.91
C ALA A 78 -2.50 6.46 -8.06
N ILE A 79 -2.27 5.31 -7.41
CA ILE A 79 -1.11 5.15 -6.50
C ILE A 79 0.13 4.60 -7.17
N LEU A 80 0.00 3.92 -8.33
CA LEU A 80 1.12 3.23 -8.96
C LEU A 80 2.10 4.23 -9.56
N PRO A 81 3.36 4.23 -9.16
CA PRO A 81 4.36 5.14 -9.73
C PRO A 81 4.73 4.74 -11.16
N ASP A 82 5.35 5.65 -11.90
CA ASP A 82 5.97 5.32 -13.18
C ASP A 82 7.13 4.35 -13.00
N ALA A 83 7.25 3.39 -13.95
CA ALA A 83 8.24 2.31 -13.89
C ALA A 83 8.25 1.59 -12.52
N PRO A 84 7.13 0.96 -12.11
CA PRO A 84 7.00 0.40 -10.78
C PRO A 84 7.88 -0.85 -10.56
N GLY A 85 8.39 -1.45 -11.62
CA GLY A 85 9.12 -2.73 -11.55
C GLY A 85 8.25 -3.89 -11.11
N PRO A 86 8.80 -4.91 -10.44
CA PRO A 86 8.00 -5.97 -9.83
C PRO A 86 7.01 -5.37 -8.83
N THR A 87 5.71 -5.61 -9.05
CA THR A 87 4.63 -5.00 -8.25
C THR A 87 3.91 -6.09 -7.46
N TYR A 88 4.08 -6.05 -6.15
CA TYR A 88 3.57 -7.05 -5.22
C TYR A 88 2.27 -6.56 -4.56
N GLY A 89 1.21 -7.35 -4.69
CA GLY A 89 -0.09 -7.09 -4.10
C GLY A 89 -0.73 -8.34 -3.52
N ASP A 90 -1.79 -8.17 -2.73
CA ASP A 90 -2.59 -9.30 -2.29
C ASP A 90 -3.59 -9.75 -3.37
N SER A 91 -4.48 -10.68 -3.03
CA SER A 91 -5.47 -11.21 -3.97
C SER A 91 -6.52 -10.18 -4.41
N ALA A 92 -6.66 -9.04 -3.74
CA ALA A 92 -7.54 -7.96 -4.19
C ALA A 92 -7.05 -7.31 -5.48
N TYR A 93 -5.75 -7.42 -5.76
CA TYR A 93 -5.12 -6.92 -6.99
C TYR A 93 -5.00 -7.99 -8.09
N GLN A 94 -5.56 -9.18 -7.87
CA GLN A 94 -5.64 -10.24 -8.89
C GLN A 94 -6.67 -9.88 -9.96
N GLY A 95 -6.36 -10.17 -11.24
CA GLY A 95 -7.30 -10.06 -12.36
C GLY A 95 -6.78 -9.21 -13.50
N SER A 96 -7.49 -9.29 -14.62
CA SER A 96 -7.05 -8.70 -15.90
C SER A 96 -6.86 -7.18 -15.86
N ARG A 97 -7.75 -6.46 -15.15
CA ARG A 97 -7.66 -4.99 -15.05
C ARG A 97 -6.46 -4.53 -14.23
N PRO A 98 -6.24 -4.96 -12.98
CA PRO A 98 -5.07 -4.58 -12.20
C PRO A 98 -3.75 -4.96 -12.89
N GLU A 99 -3.66 -6.16 -13.44
CA GLU A 99 -2.46 -6.61 -14.15
C GLU A 99 -2.16 -5.78 -15.40
N ARG A 100 -3.19 -5.40 -16.17
CA ARG A 100 -3.04 -4.52 -17.33
C ARG A 100 -2.54 -3.13 -16.92
N ILE A 101 -3.04 -2.56 -15.83
CA ILE A 101 -2.57 -1.28 -15.28
C ILE A 101 -1.08 -1.36 -14.93
N ILE A 102 -0.66 -2.42 -14.23
CA ILE A 102 0.75 -2.62 -13.86
C ILE A 102 1.63 -2.72 -15.10
N ARG A 103 1.23 -3.54 -16.09
CA ARG A 103 2.00 -3.74 -17.33
C ARG A 103 2.06 -2.48 -18.19
N ALA A 104 0.97 -1.71 -18.27
CA ALA A 104 0.93 -0.44 -19.01
C ALA A 104 1.93 0.61 -18.49
N ARG A 105 2.30 0.53 -17.19
CA ARG A 105 3.35 1.37 -16.60
C ARG A 105 4.74 0.72 -16.60
N GLY A 106 4.95 -0.35 -17.37
CA GLY A 106 6.22 -1.07 -17.44
C GLY A 106 6.53 -1.93 -16.21
N GLY A 107 5.52 -2.26 -15.41
CA GLY A 107 5.67 -3.12 -14.25
C GLY A 107 5.44 -4.61 -14.54
N ILE A 108 5.85 -5.45 -13.60
CA ILE A 108 5.65 -6.89 -13.62
C ILE A 108 4.71 -7.26 -12.47
N PRO A 109 3.46 -7.73 -12.73
CA PRO A 109 2.55 -8.10 -11.65
C PRO A 109 3.06 -9.33 -10.90
N ARG A 110 3.10 -9.22 -9.57
CA ARG A 110 3.46 -10.24 -8.59
C ARG A 110 2.40 -10.26 -7.49
N VAL A 111 1.21 -10.73 -7.84
CA VAL A 111 0.06 -10.73 -6.92
C VAL A 111 -0.23 -12.13 -6.40
N VAL A 112 -0.87 -12.20 -5.23
CA VAL A 112 -1.34 -13.47 -4.66
C VAL A 112 -2.50 -13.98 -5.50
N HIS A 113 -2.42 -15.20 -6.00
CA HIS A 113 -3.50 -15.87 -6.73
C HIS A 113 -4.31 -16.78 -5.80
N THR A 114 -5.63 -16.79 -5.98
CA THR A 114 -6.56 -17.58 -5.14
C THR A 114 -6.86 -18.95 -5.72
N SER A 115 -6.63 -19.14 -7.02
CA SER A 115 -6.90 -20.39 -7.72
C SER A 115 -5.88 -20.62 -8.83
N THR A 116 -5.73 -21.87 -9.24
CA THR A 116 -4.96 -22.27 -10.42
C THR A 116 -5.72 -23.35 -11.19
N TRP A 117 -5.43 -23.44 -12.49
CA TRP A 117 -5.89 -24.52 -13.36
C TRP A 117 -4.68 -25.40 -13.68
N GLY A 118 -4.86 -26.73 -13.62
CA GLY A 118 -3.82 -27.68 -13.94
C GLY A 118 -3.71 -28.81 -12.92
N GLY A 119 -2.73 -29.69 -13.15
CA GLY A 119 -2.48 -30.86 -12.31
C GLY A 119 -1.74 -30.54 -11.00
N PRO A 120 -1.26 -31.58 -10.28
CA PRO A 120 -0.61 -31.45 -8.97
C PRO A 120 0.53 -30.41 -8.94
N ASP A 121 1.37 -30.41 -9.98
CA ASP A 121 2.50 -29.46 -10.09
C ASP A 121 2.05 -27.99 -10.19
N ALA A 122 0.83 -27.73 -10.71
CA ALA A 122 0.31 -26.36 -10.79
C ALA A 122 -0.04 -25.81 -9.40
N LEU A 123 -0.52 -26.68 -8.50
CA LEU A 123 -0.81 -26.29 -7.11
C LEU A 123 0.48 -25.98 -6.35
N GLU A 124 1.52 -26.79 -6.51
CA GLU A 124 2.81 -26.55 -5.86
C GLU A 124 3.45 -25.24 -6.35
N ARG A 125 3.46 -25.01 -7.67
CA ARG A 125 3.94 -23.74 -8.23
C ARG A 125 3.16 -22.53 -7.72
N LEU A 126 1.82 -22.65 -7.60
CA LEU A 126 0.98 -21.60 -7.03
C LEU A 126 1.34 -21.32 -5.58
N GLN A 127 1.51 -22.35 -4.76
CA GLN A 127 1.88 -22.23 -3.36
C GLN A 127 3.24 -21.55 -3.19
N ALA A 128 4.25 -21.98 -3.95
CA ALA A 128 5.58 -21.39 -3.96
C ALA A 128 5.55 -19.90 -4.39
N HIS A 129 4.81 -19.59 -5.47
CA HIS A 129 4.61 -18.21 -5.91
C HIS A 129 3.96 -17.35 -4.80
N ASN A 130 2.86 -17.82 -4.23
CA ASN A 130 2.13 -17.09 -3.19
C ASN A 130 2.98 -16.91 -1.92
N ALA A 131 3.77 -17.91 -1.54
CA ALA A 131 4.69 -17.81 -0.40
C ALA A 131 5.74 -16.73 -0.64
N HIS A 132 6.34 -16.70 -1.83
CA HIS A 132 7.28 -15.66 -2.22
C HIS A 132 6.64 -14.26 -2.20
N VAL A 133 5.48 -14.09 -2.84
CA VAL A 133 4.77 -12.80 -2.86
C VAL A 133 4.46 -12.32 -1.45
N ARG A 134 3.97 -13.20 -0.57
CA ARG A 134 3.64 -12.85 0.82
C ARG A 134 4.88 -12.45 1.61
N SER A 135 6.01 -13.14 1.43
CA SER A 135 7.28 -12.85 2.14
C SER A 135 7.82 -11.45 1.79
N VAL A 136 7.63 -11.01 0.56
CA VAL A 136 8.01 -9.65 0.13
C VAL A 136 7.00 -8.62 0.59
N ARG A 137 5.70 -8.90 0.38
CA ARG A 137 4.61 -7.96 0.67
C ARG A 137 4.49 -7.60 2.16
N CYS A 138 4.83 -8.51 3.08
CA CYS A 138 4.73 -8.22 4.51
C CYS A 138 5.52 -6.97 4.96
N ARG A 139 6.46 -6.49 4.15
CA ARG A 139 7.22 -5.26 4.43
C ARG A 139 6.34 -4.01 4.46
N ILE A 140 5.25 -3.94 3.68
CA ILE A 140 4.33 -2.79 3.70
C ILE A 140 3.57 -2.69 5.03
N GLU A 141 3.35 -3.82 5.71
CA GLU A 141 2.71 -3.84 7.03
C GLU A 141 3.54 -3.07 8.08
N LYS A 142 4.89 -3.09 7.96
CA LYS A 142 5.78 -2.28 8.81
C LYS A 142 5.59 -0.79 8.56
N VAL A 143 5.34 -0.38 7.32
CA VAL A 143 5.04 1.01 6.95
C VAL A 143 3.73 1.43 7.61
N PHE A 144 2.65 0.66 7.43
CA PHE A 144 1.37 0.94 8.08
C PHE A 144 1.45 0.94 9.61
N GLY A 145 2.15 -0.06 10.18
CA GLY A 145 2.37 -0.14 11.62
C GLY A 145 3.10 1.10 12.17
N THR A 146 4.10 1.59 11.46
CA THR A 146 4.82 2.81 11.83
C THR A 146 3.95 4.05 11.69
N CYS A 147 3.21 4.19 10.59
CA CYS A 147 2.28 5.31 10.39
C CYS A 147 1.20 5.34 11.48
N LYS A 148 0.67 4.18 11.86
CA LYS A 148 -0.34 4.09 12.93
C LYS A 148 0.23 4.38 14.32
N ARG A 149 1.43 3.90 14.63
CA ARG A 149 2.04 4.10 15.98
C ARG A 149 2.64 5.49 16.16
N SER A 150 3.39 5.97 15.17
CA SER A 150 4.26 7.15 15.32
C SER A 150 3.71 8.40 14.64
N TYR A 151 2.76 8.25 13.70
CA TYR A 151 2.25 9.37 12.89
C TYR A 151 0.72 9.51 12.99
N SER A 152 0.13 9.04 14.09
CA SER A 152 -1.28 9.27 14.47
C SER A 152 -2.30 8.77 13.44
N LEU A 153 -2.00 7.71 12.66
CA LEU A 153 -2.95 7.11 11.73
C LEU A 153 -3.77 5.95 12.31
N ARG A 154 -3.87 5.82 13.64
CA ARG A 154 -4.78 4.84 14.27
C ARG A 154 -6.23 5.22 14.12
N ARG A 155 -6.53 6.52 14.07
CA ARG A 155 -7.87 7.11 13.92
C ARG A 155 -7.75 8.49 13.29
N MET A 156 -8.76 8.90 12.53
CA MET A 156 -8.83 10.27 12.04
C MET A 156 -9.04 11.26 13.19
N ARG A 157 -8.47 12.44 13.06
CA ARG A 157 -8.65 13.54 14.04
C ARG A 157 -9.81 14.43 13.65
N TRP A 158 -10.10 14.54 12.37
CA TRP A 158 -11.09 15.44 11.81
C TRP A 158 -12.12 14.66 10.98
N LEU A 159 -13.24 15.28 10.71
CA LEU A 159 -14.33 14.76 9.90
C LEU A 159 -14.15 15.17 8.43
N GLY A 160 -14.61 14.34 7.52
CA GLY A 160 -14.63 14.58 6.08
C GLY A 160 -13.38 14.09 5.33
N LEU A 161 -13.59 13.68 4.08
CA LEU A 161 -12.59 13.05 3.22
C LEU A 161 -11.38 13.96 2.95
N ALA A 162 -11.62 15.25 2.72
CA ALA A 162 -10.54 16.20 2.46
C ALA A 162 -9.55 16.31 3.64
N LYS A 163 -10.07 16.39 4.88
CA LYS A 163 -9.25 16.46 6.09
C LYS A 163 -8.59 15.12 6.40
N ALA A 164 -9.28 14.01 6.14
CA ALA A 164 -8.69 12.67 6.21
C ALA A 164 -7.50 12.56 5.25
N GLY A 165 -7.67 13.02 4.01
CA GLY A 165 -6.62 13.08 3.00
C GLY A 165 -5.42 13.91 3.44
N LEU A 166 -5.66 15.08 4.03
CA LEU A 166 -4.60 15.93 4.58
C LEU A 166 -3.81 15.21 5.68
N GLN A 167 -4.51 14.61 6.67
CA GLN A 167 -3.86 13.89 7.77
C GLN A 167 -2.98 12.75 7.27
N VAL A 168 -3.47 11.96 6.32
CA VAL A 168 -2.73 10.82 5.78
C VAL A 168 -1.51 11.28 4.99
N ARG A 169 -1.64 12.31 4.14
CA ARG A 169 -0.52 12.86 3.37
C ARG A 169 0.56 13.46 4.26
N LEU A 170 0.19 14.20 5.32
CA LEU A 170 1.16 14.73 6.29
C LEU A 170 1.91 13.61 7.02
N ALA A 171 1.19 12.55 7.43
CA ALA A 171 1.82 11.39 8.06
C ALA A 171 2.79 10.67 7.11
N ALA A 172 2.42 10.52 5.84
CA ALA A 172 3.29 9.93 4.81
C ALA A 172 4.53 10.77 4.54
N MET A 173 4.40 12.10 4.50
CA MET A 173 5.54 13.02 4.36
C MET A 173 6.50 12.90 5.54
N ALA A 174 6.01 12.95 6.77
CA ALA A 174 6.81 12.81 7.99
C ALA A 174 7.51 11.43 8.04
N TYR A 175 6.79 10.37 7.69
CA TYR A 175 7.35 9.02 7.55
C TYR A 175 8.50 9.00 6.53
N ASN A 176 8.26 9.52 5.33
CA ASN A 176 9.26 9.52 4.26
C ASN A 176 10.50 10.34 4.61
N LEU A 177 10.34 11.52 5.25
CA LEU A 177 11.46 12.34 5.71
C LEU A 177 12.35 11.58 6.69
N ARG A 178 11.75 10.99 7.73
CA ARG A 178 12.49 10.20 8.72
C ARG A 178 13.14 8.97 8.10
N ARG A 179 12.42 8.26 7.21
CA ARG A 179 12.95 7.09 6.52
C ARG A 179 14.13 7.43 5.62
N SER A 180 14.02 8.52 4.85
CA SER A 180 15.10 9.02 3.99
C SER A 180 16.35 9.38 4.79
N LEU A 181 16.20 10.06 5.92
CA LEU A 181 17.31 10.36 6.82
C LEU A 181 18.00 9.08 7.30
N GLY A 182 17.22 8.08 7.77
CA GLY A 182 17.79 6.80 8.20
C GLY A 182 18.55 6.06 7.08
N LEU A 183 18.04 6.10 5.84
CA LEU A 183 18.72 5.50 4.69
C LEU A 183 20.04 6.23 4.34
N LEU A 184 20.07 7.55 4.45
CA LEU A 184 21.28 8.34 4.18
C LEU A 184 22.33 8.12 5.27
N LEU A 185 21.95 8.08 6.54
CA LEU A 185 22.86 7.82 7.65
C LEU A 185 23.45 6.39 7.60
N ALA A 186 22.62 5.39 7.31
CA ALA A 186 23.08 4.00 7.18
C ALA A 186 24.08 3.78 6.02
N LYS A 187 24.09 4.70 5.05
CA LYS A 187 25.04 4.65 3.93
C LYS A 187 26.34 5.42 4.21
N ALA A 188 26.30 6.33 5.17
CA ALA A 188 27.47 7.12 5.56
C ALA A 188 28.34 6.44 6.65
N ALA A 189 27.77 5.40 7.28
CA ALA A 189 28.44 4.55 8.26
C ALA A 189 29.10 3.35 7.58
#